data_197500d024068473124ee3127e156086
#
_entry.id   197500d024068473124ee3127e156086
#
_cell.length_a   1.000
_cell.length_b   1.000
_cell.length_c   1.000
_cell.angle_alpha   90.00
_cell.angle_beta   90.00
_cell.angle_gamma   90.00
#
_symmetry.space_group_name_H-M   'P 1'
#
loop_
_entity.id
_entity.type
_entity.pdbx_description
1 polymer ?
#
loop_
_entity_poly.entity_id
_entity_poly.type
_entity_poly.pdbx_seq_one_letter_code
_entity_poly.pdbx_strand_id
1 'polypeptide(L)'
;LFSYREDKKGQVLEEGITEAGSMSSWIAAGTAYSNHDIEMIPIYLFYSMFGFQRVGDFAWAAGDSQARGFLIGATSGRTTLAGEGLQHQDGHSHIIASTIPNCVSYDPTFAYELAVIFRDGLKRMHENKENIFYYITTLNENYPHPEIPNEKGIEDSILKGMYKIKSINNNKKTKITLLGSGSILREMLEASEILNKDYKIDSDVWSVTSYNELRKDGLEIERYNLLNPDEKPKETYVEKCLKDSEGPILAASDYMRISSDQIRPYTSK
;
A
#
# COMPACT_ATOMS: atom_id res chain seq x y z
N LEU A 1 18.53 -14.00 17.70
CA LEU A 1 19.30 -13.12 16.81
C LEU A 1 19.97 -14.00 15.75
N PHE A 2 19.64 -13.78 14.50
CA PHE A 2 20.38 -14.40 13.39
C PHE A 2 21.68 -13.62 13.22
N SER A 3 22.83 -14.31 13.23
CA SER A 3 24.10 -13.68 12.91
C SER A 3 24.34 -13.77 11.41
N TYR A 4 24.72 -12.64 10.81
CA TYR A 4 25.16 -12.57 9.42
C TYR A 4 26.43 -13.43 9.22
N ARG A 5 26.44 -14.18 8.14
CA ARG A 5 27.59 -14.95 7.69
C ARG A 5 27.61 -15.02 6.18
N GLU A 6 28.72 -14.64 5.59
CA GLU A 6 28.93 -14.79 4.15
C GLU A 6 29.01 -16.27 3.75
N ASP A 7 28.24 -16.64 2.72
CA ASP A 7 28.25 -17.98 2.14
C ASP A 7 27.86 -17.90 0.66
N LYS A 8 28.57 -18.64 -0.19
CA LYS A 8 28.26 -18.72 -1.63
C LYS A 8 26.89 -19.31 -1.95
N LYS A 9 26.26 -20.00 -1.01
CA LYS A 9 24.90 -20.56 -1.09
C LYS A 9 23.86 -19.68 -0.38
N GLY A 10 24.26 -18.48 0.06
CA GLY A 10 23.37 -17.54 0.74
C GLY A 10 22.23 -17.08 -0.16
N GLN A 11 21.11 -16.68 0.46
CA GLN A 11 19.93 -16.16 -0.22
C GLN A 11 19.93 -14.62 -0.28
N VAL A 12 20.83 -13.97 0.44
CA VAL A 12 20.97 -12.50 0.45
C VAL A 12 22.15 -12.12 -0.44
N LEU A 13 21.87 -11.28 -1.44
CA LEU A 13 22.88 -10.71 -2.31
C LEU A 13 23.19 -9.28 -1.84
N GLU A 14 24.43 -9.04 -1.42
CA GLU A 14 24.93 -7.72 -1.07
C GLU A 14 25.62 -7.05 -2.26
N GLU A 15 25.03 -5.97 -2.75
CA GLU A 15 25.56 -5.22 -3.89
C GLU A 15 26.15 -3.85 -3.50
N GLY A 16 26.24 -3.58 -2.22
CA GLY A 16 26.64 -2.27 -1.72
C GLY A 16 25.58 -1.18 -1.96
N ILE A 17 25.98 0.08 -1.90
CA ILE A 17 25.09 1.22 -2.11
C ILE A 17 25.02 1.51 -3.63
N THR A 18 24.22 0.71 -4.33
CA THR A 18 24.00 0.88 -5.79
C THR A 18 22.58 0.45 -6.15
N GLU A 19 21.66 1.39 -6.21
CA GLU A 19 20.26 1.11 -6.55
C GLU A 19 20.12 0.54 -7.97
N ALA A 20 20.90 1.03 -8.91
CA ALA A 20 20.88 0.54 -10.30
C ALA A 20 21.37 -0.91 -10.41
N GLY A 21 22.46 -1.28 -9.71
CA GLY A 21 22.97 -2.65 -9.68
C GLY A 21 21.96 -3.60 -9.04
N SER A 22 21.45 -3.24 -7.85
CA SER A 22 20.47 -4.04 -7.13
C SER A 22 19.18 -4.25 -7.93
N MET A 23 18.69 -3.20 -8.61
CA MET A 23 17.49 -3.31 -9.43
C MET A 23 17.74 -4.16 -10.68
N SER A 24 18.93 -4.10 -11.26
CA SER A 24 19.32 -4.97 -12.40
C SER A 24 19.33 -6.44 -11.99
N SER A 25 19.89 -6.77 -10.83
CA SER A 25 19.88 -8.13 -10.27
C SER A 25 18.47 -8.60 -9.93
N TRP A 26 17.65 -7.70 -9.39
CA TRP A 26 16.24 -7.98 -9.13
C TRP A 26 15.47 -8.30 -10.42
N ILE A 27 15.66 -7.53 -11.51
CA ILE A 27 15.03 -7.79 -12.81
C ILE A 27 15.51 -9.14 -13.36
N ALA A 28 16.82 -9.41 -13.30
CA ALA A 28 17.38 -10.68 -13.77
C ALA A 28 16.77 -11.87 -13.05
N ALA A 29 16.63 -11.81 -11.73
CA ALA A 29 15.97 -12.83 -10.94
C ALA A 29 14.47 -12.91 -11.23
N GLY A 30 13.78 -11.74 -11.31
CA GLY A 30 12.34 -11.67 -11.57
C GLY A 30 11.90 -12.14 -12.96
N THR A 31 12.84 -12.22 -13.92
CA THR A 31 12.63 -12.73 -15.28
C THR A 31 13.24 -14.11 -15.52
N ALA A 32 13.88 -14.72 -14.51
CA ALA A 32 14.57 -16.00 -14.65
C ALA A 32 13.62 -17.15 -15.06
N TYR A 33 12.35 -17.07 -14.71
CA TYR A 33 11.33 -18.02 -15.12
C TYR A 33 11.18 -18.10 -16.66
N SER A 34 11.34 -16.97 -17.34
CA SER A 34 11.21 -16.86 -18.80
C SER A 34 12.51 -17.21 -19.52
N ASN A 35 13.65 -16.81 -18.95
CA ASN A 35 14.95 -16.95 -19.60
C ASN A 35 15.64 -18.28 -19.33
N HIS A 36 15.35 -18.89 -18.18
CA HIS A 36 16.08 -20.06 -17.66
C HIS A 36 15.17 -21.17 -17.14
N ASP A 37 13.85 -21.00 -17.20
CA ASP A 37 12.86 -21.92 -16.62
C ASP A 37 13.10 -22.16 -15.09
N ILE A 38 13.54 -21.10 -14.41
CA ILE A 38 13.82 -21.10 -12.97
C ILE A 38 12.93 -20.05 -12.29
N GLU A 39 12.01 -20.51 -11.45
CA GLU A 39 11.20 -19.60 -10.61
C GLU A 39 12.07 -19.03 -9.48
N MET A 40 12.18 -17.71 -9.42
CA MET A 40 12.81 -16.97 -8.34
C MET A 40 11.85 -15.94 -7.77
N ILE A 41 12.00 -15.62 -6.47
CA ILE A 41 11.17 -14.64 -5.76
C ILE A 41 12.12 -13.53 -5.27
N PRO A 42 12.52 -12.59 -6.12
CA PRO A 42 13.40 -11.51 -5.71
C PRO A 42 12.67 -10.51 -4.81
N ILE A 43 13.34 -10.12 -3.74
CA ILE A 43 12.91 -9.06 -2.83
C ILE A 43 14.04 -8.05 -2.76
N TYR A 44 13.78 -6.81 -3.16
CA TYR A 44 14.74 -5.73 -3.08
C TYR A 44 14.29 -4.69 -2.06
N LEU A 45 15.12 -4.47 -1.03
CA LEU A 45 14.88 -3.48 0.02
C LEU A 45 15.72 -2.24 -0.25
N PHE A 46 15.07 -1.08 -0.21
CA PHE A 46 15.70 0.22 -0.38
C PHE A 46 14.99 1.29 0.45
N TYR A 47 15.64 2.42 0.70
CA TYR A 47 14.94 3.58 1.24
C TYR A 47 13.86 4.05 0.25
N SER A 48 12.62 4.15 0.70
CA SER A 48 11.48 4.48 -0.17
C SER A 48 11.69 5.78 -0.96
N MET A 49 12.34 6.76 -0.34
CA MET A 49 12.69 8.04 -0.98
C MET A 49 13.60 7.87 -2.20
N PHE A 50 14.55 6.94 -2.14
CA PHE A 50 15.57 6.80 -3.20
C PHE A 50 15.19 5.78 -4.27
N GLY A 51 14.26 4.88 -4.03
CA GLY A 51 13.89 3.82 -4.96
C GLY A 51 13.49 4.35 -6.32
N PHE A 52 12.24 4.74 -6.49
CA PHE A 52 11.73 5.19 -7.79
C PHE A 52 12.42 6.44 -8.34
N GLN A 53 12.99 7.31 -7.50
CA GLN A 53 13.76 8.45 -7.97
C GLN A 53 15.04 8.06 -8.71
N ARG A 54 15.68 6.97 -8.29
CA ARG A 54 16.96 6.52 -8.87
C ARG A 54 16.82 5.38 -9.87
N VAL A 55 15.74 4.59 -9.73
CA VAL A 55 15.54 3.39 -10.56
C VAL A 55 14.19 3.37 -11.26
N GLY A 56 13.55 4.51 -11.48
CA GLY A 56 12.26 4.61 -12.15
C GLY A 56 12.24 3.95 -13.52
N ASP A 57 13.24 4.22 -14.35
CA ASP A 57 13.40 3.59 -15.67
C ASP A 57 13.54 2.07 -15.57
N PHE A 58 14.30 1.59 -14.58
CA PHE A 58 14.43 0.15 -14.34
C PHE A 58 13.10 -0.47 -13.87
N ALA A 59 12.30 0.26 -13.09
CA ALA A 59 10.99 -0.22 -12.68
C ALA A 59 10.03 -0.33 -13.86
N TRP A 60 10.08 0.63 -14.82
CA TRP A 60 9.39 0.52 -16.09
C TRP A 60 9.88 -0.65 -16.92
N ALA A 61 11.19 -0.82 -17.06
CA ALA A 61 11.79 -1.96 -17.76
C ALA A 61 11.41 -3.30 -17.11
N ALA A 62 11.31 -3.35 -15.78
CA ALA A 62 10.81 -4.51 -15.06
C ALA A 62 9.36 -4.83 -15.43
N GLY A 63 8.51 -3.80 -15.51
CA GLY A 63 7.13 -3.94 -15.96
C GLY A 63 7.03 -4.49 -17.38
N ASP A 64 7.78 -3.91 -18.31
CA ASP A 64 7.82 -4.31 -19.73
C ASP A 64 8.33 -5.74 -19.91
N SER A 65 9.36 -6.12 -19.16
CA SER A 65 9.94 -7.48 -19.19
C SER A 65 9.16 -8.50 -18.39
N GLN A 66 8.03 -8.11 -17.77
CA GLN A 66 7.17 -8.96 -16.95
C GLN A 66 7.91 -9.58 -15.75
N ALA A 67 8.85 -8.84 -15.17
CA ALA A 67 9.54 -9.27 -13.96
C ALA A 67 8.56 -9.45 -12.80
N ARG A 68 8.76 -10.50 -12.00
CA ARG A 68 7.94 -10.83 -10.83
C ARG A 68 8.78 -10.73 -9.58
N GLY A 69 8.25 -10.08 -8.55
CA GLY A 69 8.95 -9.93 -7.28
C GLY A 69 8.43 -8.77 -6.46
N PHE A 70 9.12 -8.49 -5.36
CA PHE A 70 8.75 -7.45 -4.41
C PHE A 70 9.83 -6.38 -4.33
N LEU A 71 9.39 -5.14 -4.46
CA LEU A 71 10.16 -3.94 -4.13
C LEU A 71 9.68 -3.44 -2.77
N ILE A 72 10.57 -3.33 -1.80
CA ILE A 72 10.23 -2.92 -0.44
C ILE A 72 10.88 -1.57 -0.15
N GLY A 73 10.03 -0.53 -0.07
CA GLY A 73 10.44 0.77 0.43
C GLY A 73 10.55 0.72 1.96
N ALA A 74 11.69 0.24 2.45
CA ALA A 74 11.98 0.20 3.87
C ALA A 74 12.34 1.60 4.38
N THR A 75 11.96 1.93 5.61
CA THR A 75 11.96 3.29 6.14
C THR A 75 11.20 4.26 5.22
N SER A 76 9.90 4.13 5.22
CA SER A 76 9.00 4.95 4.41
C SER A 76 8.38 6.09 5.21
N GLY A 77 7.77 7.05 4.47
CA GLY A 77 7.06 8.18 5.05
C GLY A 77 7.96 9.31 5.51
N ARG A 78 7.45 10.14 6.41
CA ARG A 78 8.12 11.36 6.93
C ARG A 78 8.15 11.39 8.45
N THR A 79 7.02 11.07 9.09
CA THR A 79 6.82 11.23 10.53
C THR A 79 7.79 10.39 11.34
N THR A 80 8.11 9.18 10.89
CA THR A 80 8.99 8.24 11.58
C THR A 80 10.48 8.43 11.26
N LEU A 81 10.82 9.40 10.39
CA LEU A 81 12.19 9.64 9.90
C LEU A 81 12.76 10.99 10.33
N ALA A 82 12.24 11.60 11.38
CA ALA A 82 12.68 12.93 11.83
C ALA A 82 14.18 13.01 12.16
N GLY A 83 14.79 11.93 12.66
CA GLY A 83 16.20 11.85 12.98
C GLY A 83 17.13 11.63 11.79
N GLU A 84 16.62 11.21 10.64
CA GLU A 84 17.42 10.86 9.45
C GLU A 84 17.58 12.02 8.46
N GLY A 85 16.86 13.12 8.69
CA GLY A 85 16.91 14.31 7.87
C GLY A 85 15.98 14.26 6.64
N LEU A 86 15.77 15.44 6.07
CA LEU A 86 14.79 15.70 5.03
C LEU A 86 14.99 14.86 3.76
N GLN A 87 16.23 14.52 3.42
CA GLN A 87 16.57 13.74 2.23
C GLN A 87 16.06 12.29 2.27
N HIS A 88 15.68 11.76 3.44
CA HIS A 88 15.13 10.42 3.57
C HIS A 88 13.60 10.40 3.62
N GLN A 89 12.97 11.56 3.74
CA GLN A 89 11.53 11.69 3.90
C GLN A 89 10.80 11.53 2.56
N ASP A 90 10.14 10.39 2.39
CA ASP A 90 9.35 10.08 1.19
C ASP A 90 7.92 10.65 1.30
N GLY A 91 7.49 11.33 0.27
CA GLY A 91 6.12 11.81 0.16
C GLY A 91 5.45 11.46 -1.18
N HIS A 92 6.11 10.71 -2.07
CA HIS A 92 5.70 10.61 -3.47
C HIS A 92 5.91 9.25 -4.13
N SER A 93 6.60 8.29 -3.49
CA SER A 93 6.93 7.01 -4.12
C SER A 93 5.70 6.25 -4.64
N HIS A 94 4.60 6.22 -3.89
CA HIS A 94 3.36 5.59 -4.33
C HIS A 94 2.72 6.28 -5.55
N ILE A 95 2.87 7.59 -5.67
CA ILE A 95 2.38 8.32 -6.87
C ILE A 95 3.21 7.94 -8.09
N ILE A 96 4.53 7.83 -7.95
CA ILE A 96 5.40 7.35 -9.04
C ILE A 96 5.05 5.91 -9.38
N ALA A 97 4.91 5.02 -8.39
CA ALA A 97 4.52 3.63 -8.59
C ALA A 97 3.18 3.50 -9.35
N SER A 98 2.23 4.41 -9.11
CA SER A 98 0.92 4.42 -9.79
C SER A 98 1.01 4.69 -11.29
N THR A 99 2.12 5.20 -11.78
CA THR A 99 2.34 5.44 -13.21
C THR A 99 2.71 4.16 -13.98
N ILE A 100 3.14 3.11 -13.29
CA ILE A 100 3.53 1.83 -13.90
C ILE A 100 2.33 0.89 -13.87
N PRO A 101 1.77 0.51 -15.02
CA PRO A 101 0.45 -0.15 -15.09
C PRO A 101 0.34 -1.46 -14.31
N ASN A 102 1.41 -2.26 -14.31
CA ASN A 102 1.47 -3.57 -13.65
C ASN A 102 2.21 -3.55 -12.29
N CYS A 103 2.47 -2.37 -11.74
CA CYS A 103 2.93 -2.21 -10.37
C CYS A 103 1.73 -2.18 -9.42
N VAL A 104 1.68 -3.13 -8.49
CA VAL A 104 0.67 -3.19 -7.41
C VAL A 104 1.31 -2.62 -6.15
N SER A 105 0.76 -1.55 -5.58
CA SER A 105 1.44 -0.85 -4.49
C SER A 105 0.59 -0.70 -3.24
N TYR A 106 1.21 -0.93 -2.06
CA TYR A 106 0.57 -0.89 -0.76
C TYR A 106 1.39 -0.14 0.28
N ASP A 107 0.69 0.53 1.21
CA ASP A 107 1.22 1.24 2.37
C ASP A 107 0.60 0.68 3.67
N PRO A 108 0.93 -0.57 4.05
CA PRO A 108 0.35 -1.21 5.23
C PRO A 108 0.88 -0.59 6.53
N THR A 109 0.03 -0.60 7.57
CA THR A 109 0.40 -0.18 8.92
C THR A 109 0.78 -1.36 9.80
N PHE A 110 0.00 -2.44 9.73
CA PHE A 110 0.14 -3.58 10.65
C PHE A 110 0.74 -4.82 9.98
N ALA A 111 1.42 -5.65 10.77
CA ALA A 111 2.09 -6.85 10.28
C ALA A 111 1.13 -7.83 9.60
N TYR A 112 -0.12 -7.94 10.05
CA TYR A 112 -1.10 -8.82 9.41
C TYR A 112 -1.50 -8.31 8.02
N GLU A 113 -1.59 -6.98 7.82
CA GLU A 113 -1.84 -6.40 6.49
C GLU A 113 -0.71 -6.77 5.53
N LEU A 114 0.54 -6.57 5.99
CA LEU A 114 1.73 -6.95 5.22
C LEU A 114 1.73 -8.45 4.87
N ALA A 115 1.41 -9.32 5.83
CA ALA A 115 1.35 -10.76 5.62
C ALA A 115 0.30 -11.17 4.58
N VAL A 116 -0.90 -10.56 4.63
CA VAL A 116 -1.97 -10.78 3.66
C VAL A 116 -1.53 -10.35 2.25
N ILE A 117 -0.94 -9.14 2.14
CA ILE A 117 -0.47 -8.59 0.87
C ILE A 117 0.66 -9.46 0.28
N PHE A 118 1.62 -9.86 1.09
CA PHE A 118 2.73 -10.72 0.64
C PHE A 118 2.24 -12.08 0.15
N ARG A 119 1.34 -12.71 0.89
CA ARG A 119 0.73 -13.98 0.50
C ARG A 119 -0.04 -13.88 -0.81
N ASP A 120 -0.83 -12.81 -0.99
CA ASP A 120 -1.53 -12.54 -2.25
C ASP A 120 -0.55 -12.34 -3.40
N GLY A 121 0.50 -11.56 -3.18
CA GLY A 121 1.55 -11.34 -4.19
C GLY A 121 2.23 -12.62 -4.64
N LEU A 122 2.59 -13.50 -3.71
CA LEU A 122 3.13 -14.81 -4.03
C LEU A 122 2.16 -15.64 -4.88
N LYS A 123 0.89 -15.68 -4.48
CA LYS A 123 -0.13 -16.40 -5.22
C LYS A 123 -0.31 -15.84 -6.63
N ARG A 124 -0.48 -14.54 -6.77
CA ARG A 124 -0.72 -13.89 -8.06
C ARG A 124 0.45 -14.03 -9.02
N MET A 125 1.66 -13.78 -8.55
CA MET A 125 2.86 -13.81 -9.39
C MET A 125 3.34 -15.24 -9.70
N HIS A 126 3.30 -16.16 -8.73
CA HIS A 126 3.95 -17.47 -8.88
C HIS A 126 2.98 -18.63 -9.08
N GLU A 127 1.75 -18.59 -8.54
CA GLU A 127 0.73 -19.60 -8.83
C GLU A 127 -0.09 -19.22 -10.07
N ASN A 128 -0.69 -18.02 -10.08
CA ASN A 128 -1.55 -17.54 -11.17
C ASN A 128 -0.77 -17.03 -12.38
N LYS A 129 0.54 -16.80 -12.26
CA LYS A 129 1.43 -16.30 -13.32
C LYS A 129 1.03 -14.92 -13.88
N GLU A 130 0.42 -14.07 -13.06
CA GLU A 130 0.04 -12.72 -13.45
C GLU A 130 1.26 -11.86 -13.79
N ASN A 131 1.12 -11.00 -14.78
CA ASN A 131 2.16 -10.02 -15.17
C ASN A 131 2.07 -8.79 -14.27
N ILE A 132 2.53 -8.93 -13.04
CA ILE A 132 2.57 -7.87 -12.02
C ILE A 132 3.83 -8.01 -11.17
N PHE A 133 4.20 -6.90 -10.52
CA PHE A 133 5.16 -6.88 -9.41
C PHE A 133 4.63 -5.97 -8.30
N TYR A 134 5.15 -6.14 -7.09
CA TYR A 134 4.66 -5.43 -5.92
C TYR A 134 5.65 -4.34 -5.48
N TYR A 135 5.11 -3.20 -5.08
CA TYR A 135 5.81 -2.18 -4.30
C TYR A 135 5.10 -2.02 -2.96
N ILE A 136 5.81 -2.27 -1.86
CA ILE A 136 5.24 -2.22 -0.52
C ILE A 136 6.13 -1.35 0.35
N THR A 137 5.55 -0.39 1.06
CA THR A 137 6.28 0.43 2.02
C THR A 137 6.23 -0.18 3.42
N THR A 138 7.31 -0.03 4.17
CA THR A 138 7.43 -0.48 5.56
C THR A 138 8.02 0.60 6.44
N LEU A 139 7.67 0.59 7.72
CA LEU A 139 8.01 1.63 8.68
C LEU A 139 9.23 1.28 9.51
N ASN A 140 9.95 2.29 9.99
CA ASN A 140 11.13 2.17 10.86
C ASN A 140 10.81 2.41 12.33
N GLU A 141 9.66 1.96 12.80
CA GLU A 141 9.26 2.07 14.20
C GLU A 141 8.80 0.73 14.75
N ASN A 142 9.11 0.51 16.04
CA ASN A 142 8.56 -0.58 16.80
C ASN A 142 7.27 -0.12 17.50
N TYR A 143 6.16 -0.75 17.20
CA TYR A 143 4.87 -0.51 17.84
C TYR A 143 4.06 -1.82 17.98
N PRO A 144 3.09 -1.87 18.89
CA PRO A 144 2.23 -3.05 19.02
C PRO A 144 1.44 -3.30 17.74
N HIS A 145 1.44 -4.55 17.29
CA HIS A 145 0.63 -5.01 16.19
C HIS A 145 -0.58 -5.77 16.75
N PRO A 146 -1.81 -5.32 16.50
CA PRO A 146 -2.99 -6.06 16.91
C PRO A 146 -3.14 -7.35 16.09
N GLU A 147 -3.97 -8.25 16.56
CA GLU A 147 -4.45 -9.37 15.76
C GLU A 147 -5.30 -8.88 14.59
N ILE A 148 -5.34 -9.66 13.52
CA ILE A 148 -6.22 -9.38 12.39
C ILE A 148 -7.69 -9.39 12.87
N PRO A 149 -8.52 -8.39 12.50
CA PRO A 149 -9.93 -8.38 12.88
C PRO A 149 -10.65 -9.66 12.44
N ASN A 150 -11.42 -10.26 13.35
CA ASN A 150 -12.17 -11.47 13.04
C ASN A 150 -13.48 -11.15 12.29
N GLU A 151 -13.34 -10.58 11.10
CA GLU A 151 -14.44 -10.23 10.21
C GLU A 151 -14.35 -11.02 8.92
N LYS A 152 -15.51 -11.53 8.46
CA LYS A 152 -15.56 -12.26 7.19
C LYS A 152 -15.18 -11.35 6.02
N GLY A 153 -14.18 -11.75 5.23
CA GLY A 153 -13.73 -11.00 4.06
C GLY A 153 -12.74 -9.88 4.36
N ILE A 154 -12.19 -9.81 5.59
CA ILE A 154 -11.21 -8.79 5.98
C ILE A 154 -9.98 -8.80 5.09
N GLU A 155 -9.47 -9.98 4.72
CA GLU A 155 -8.32 -10.12 3.84
C GLU A 155 -8.60 -9.54 2.45
N ASP A 156 -9.77 -9.82 1.87
CA ASP A 156 -10.19 -9.23 0.60
C ASP A 156 -10.27 -7.70 0.69
N SER A 157 -10.72 -7.17 1.82
CA SER A 157 -10.83 -5.74 2.05
C SER A 157 -9.45 -5.08 2.18
N ILE A 158 -8.49 -5.74 2.83
CA ILE A 158 -7.09 -5.32 2.89
C ILE A 158 -6.51 -5.23 1.47
N LEU A 159 -6.76 -6.25 0.64
CA LEU A 159 -6.26 -6.32 -0.74
C LEU A 159 -6.95 -5.33 -1.69
N LYS A 160 -8.22 -5.01 -1.45
CA LYS A 160 -8.94 -3.96 -2.20
C LYS A 160 -8.51 -2.54 -1.85
N GLY A 161 -7.74 -2.36 -0.78
CA GLY A 161 -7.11 -1.11 -0.45
C GLY A 161 -7.68 -0.36 0.75
N MET A 162 -8.81 -0.78 1.36
CA MET A 162 -9.30 -0.19 2.61
C MET A 162 -10.28 -1.10 3.35
N TYR A 163 -10.29 -0.97 4.70
CA TYR A 163 -11.25 -1.63 5.57
C TYR A 163 -11.49 -0.80 6.84
N LYS A 164 -12.66 -0.98 7.46
CA LYS A 164 -12.97 -0.31 8.73
C LYS A 164 -12.28 -1.04 9.87
N ILE A 165 -11.39 -0.35 10.57
CA ILE A 165 -10.63 -0.93 11.69
C ILE A 165 -11.27 -0.63 13.05
N LYS A 166 -12.01 0.48 13.15
CA LYS A 166 -12.60 0.91 14.41
C LYS A 166 -13.86 1.73 14.18
N SER A 167 -14.81 1.57 15.07
CA SER A 167 -16.02 2.41 15.14
C SER A 167 -16.29 2.81 16.58
N ILE A 168 -16.42 4.10 16.83
CA ILE A 168 -16.93 4.64 18.08
C ILE A 168 -18.30 5.23 17.80
N ASN A 169 -19.33 4.61 18.36
CA ASN A 169 -20.72 5.01 18.17
C ASN A 169 -21.44 5.05 19.52
N ASN A 170 -21.51 6.24 20.10
CA ASN A 170 -22.21 6.53 21.35
C ASN A 170 -23.51 7.31 21.10
N ASN A 171 -24.08 7.21 19.90
CA ASN A 171 -25.28 7.93 19.46
C ASN A 171 -25.15 9.45 19.58
N LYS A 172 -23.96 9.98 19.30
CA LYS A 172 -23.73 11.43 19.23
C LYS A 172 -24.30 11.99 17.95
N LYS A 173 -24.73 13.27 18.00
CA LYS A 173 -25.29 13.96 16.83
C LYS A 173 -24.25 14.23 15.73
N THR A 174 -22.98 14.28 16.11
CA THR A 174 -21.88 14.58 15.18
C THR A 174 -21.00 13.35 15.04
N LYS A 175 -20.76 12.98 13.81
CA LYS A 175 -19.89 11.85 13.44
C LYS A 175 -18.89 12.29 12.37
N ILE A 176 -17.70 11.67 12.35
CA ILE A 176 -16.66 11.88 11.37
C ILE A 176 -16.11 10.53 10.88
N THR A 177 -15.74 10.47 9.62
CA THR A 177 -15.00 9.32 9.05
C THR A 177 -13.54 9.70 8.87
N LEU A 178 -12.65 8.91 9.46
CA LEU A 178 -11.20 9.10 9.44
C LEU A 178 -10.56 8.01 8.57
N LEU A 179 -9.78 8.42 7.57
CA LEU A 179 -9.02 7.52 6.70
C LEU A 179 -7.52 7.72 6.99
N GLY A 180 -6.82 6.65 7.34
CA GLY A 180 -5.38 6.70 7.61
C GLY A 180 -4.62 5.60 6.88
N SER A 181 -3.38 5.87 6.46
CA SER A 181 -2.47 4.89 5.85
C SER A 181 -1.10 4.92 6.52
N GLY A 182 -0.38 3.80 6.46
CA GLY A 182 0.97 3.66 6.99
C GLY A 182 1.10 4.18 8.43
N SER A 183 2.12 5.00 8.70
CA SER A 183 2.39 5.57 10.03
C SER A 183 1.22 6.39 10.59
N ILE A 184 0.46 7.07 9.73
CA ILE A 184 -0.60 8.00 10.13
C ILE A 184 -1.87 7.30 10.59
N LEU A 185 -2.10 6.04 10.23
CA LEU A 185 -3.26 5.30 10.75
C LEU A 185 -3.29 5.28 12.30
N ARG A 186 -2.12 5.13 12.93
CA ARG A 186 -2.04 5.14 14.41
C ARG A 186 -2.48 6.47 14.98
N GLU A 187 -2.08 7.56 14.35
CA GLU A 187 -2.51 8.91 14.72
C GLU A 187 -4.03 9.11 14.54
N MET A 188 -4.61 8.51 13.49
CA MET A 188 -6.06 8.53 13.28
C MET A 188 -6.81 7.74 14.36
N LEU A 189 -6.28 6.62 14.81
CA LEU A 189 -6.84 5.84 15.91
C LEU A 189 -6.82 6.62 17.23
N GLU A 190 -5.72 7.30 17.54
CA GLU A 190 -5.62 8.17 18.72
C GLU A 190 -6.54 9.39 18.61
N ALA A 191 -6.57 10.05 17.46
CA ALA A 191 -7.47 11.17 17.20
C ALA A 191 -8.94 10.79 17.40
N SER A 192 -9.34 9.58 17.02
CA SER A 192 -10.69 9.04 17.25
C SER A 192 -11.05 8.99 18.75
N GLU A 193 -10.11 8.56 19.60
CA GLU A 193 -10.30 8.53 21.06
C GLU A 193 -10.43 9.94 21.63
N ILE A 194 -9.56 10.86 21.23
CA ILE A 194 -9.59 12.26 21.67
C ILE A 194 -10.90 12.93 21.26
N LEU A 195 -11.32 12.75 20.01
CA LEU A 195 -12.60 13.27 19.51
C LEU A 195 -13.78 12.80 20.34
N ASN A 196 -13.81 11.51 20.69
CA ASN A 196 -14.88 10.97 21.50
C ASN A 196 -14.84 11.45 22.95
N LYS A 197 -13.65 11.38 23.58
CA LYS A 197 -13.47 11.72 25.00
C LYS A 197 -13.71 13.20 25.27
N ASP A 198 -13.07 14.06 24.50
CA ASP A 198 -12.98 15.49 24.80
C ASP A 198 -14.04 16.31 24.06
N TYR A 199 -14.38 15.94 22.83
CA TYR A 199 -15.30 16.69 21.96
C TYR A 199 -16.68 16.05 21.80
N LYS A 200 -16.88 14.82 22.29
CA LYS A 200 -18.15 14.07 22.17
C LYS A 200 -18.57 13.83 20.71
N ILE A 201 -17.59 13.59 19.84
CA ILE A 201 -17.77 13.29 18.42
C ILE A 201 -17.57 11.79 18.24
N ASP A 202 -18.53 11.13 17.59
CA ASP A 202 -18.41 9.73 17.17
C ASP A 202 -17.57 9.61 15.89
N SER A 203 -16.92 8.48 15.68
CA SER A 203 -16.05 8.32 14.50
C SER A 203 -15.94 6.88 14.03
N ASP A 204 -15.83 6.73 12.70
CA ASP A 204 -15.36 5.50 12.06
C ASP A 204 -13.93 5.73 11.56
N VAL A 205 -13.01 4.80 11.89
CA VAL A 205 -11.63 4.83 11.41
C VAL A 205 -11.43 3.70 10.41
N TRP A 206 -10.84 4.05 9.26
CA TRP A 206 -10.53 3.13 8.18
C TRP A 206 -9.03 3.05 7.98
N SER A 207 -8.49 1.84 7.90
CA SER A 207 -7.16 1.60 7.38
C SER A 207 -7.21 1.62 5.87
N VAL A 208 -6.42 2.50 5.24
CA VAL A 208 -6.26 2.56 3.81
C VAL A 208 -4.91 1.95 3.46
N THR A 209 -4.94 0.71 3.02
CA THR A 209 -3.72 -0.03 2.66
C THR A 209 -3.21 0.33 1.28
N SER A 210 -4.07 0.85 0.38
CA SER A 210 -3.64 1.30 -0.95
C SER A 210 -4.61 2.29 -1.59
N TYR A 211 -4.22 3.55 -1.67
CA TYR A 211 -4.93 4.54 -2.49
C TYR A 211 -4.84 4.22 -3.99
N ASN A 212 -3.75 3.59 -4.43
CA ASN A 212 -3.55 3.24 -5.83
C ASN A 212 -4.51 2.15 -6.31
N GLU A 213 -4.70 1.07 -5.53
CA GLU A 213 -5.64 0.01 -5.89
C GLU A 213 -7.10 0.50 -5.83
N LEU A 214 -7.43 1.36 -4.85
CA LEU A 214 -8.74 2.03 -4.80
C LEU A 214 -9.00 2.91 -6.03
N ARG A 215 -7.98 3.64 -6.50
CA ARG A 215 -8.08 4.43 -7.73
C ARG A 215 -8.26 3.54 -8.97
N LYS A 216 -7.50 2.43 -9.06
CA LYS A 216 -7.64 1.48 -10.18
C LYS A 216 -9.07 0.92 -10.26
N ASP A 217 -9.63 0.45 -9.12
CA ASP A 217 -11.03 0.03 -9.03
C ASP A 217 -11.98 1.12 -9.53
N GLY A 218 -11.78 2.36 -9.07
CA GLY A 218 -12.58 3.50 -9.48
C GLY A 218 -12.56 3.75 -10.98
N LEU A 219 -11.36 3.79 -11.58
CA LEU A 219 -11.20 4.01 -13.02
C LEU A 219 -11.78 2.85 -13.86
N GLU A 220 -11.66 1.60 -13.40
CA GLU A 220 -12.26 0.44 -14.06
C GLU A 220 -13.78 0.50 -14.04
N ILE A 221 -14.37 0.87 -12.91
CA ILE A 221 -15.82 1.03 -12.76
C ILE A 221 -16.35 2.20 -13.60
N GLU A 222 -15.66 3.35 -13.59
CA GLU A 222 -16.00 4.49 -14.46
C GLU A 222 -16.02 4.07 -15.93
N ARG A 223 -14.95 3.38 -16.37
CA ARG A 223 -14.85 2.89 -17.75
C ARG A 223 -15.96 1.89 -18.05
N TYR A 224 -16.25 0.95 -17.15
CA TYR A 224 -17.34 0.00 -17.32
C TYR A 224 -18.68 0.70 -17.51
N ASN A 225 -19.01 1.64 -16.63
CA ASN A 225 -20.27 2.38 -16.68
C ASN A 225 -20.39 3.23 -17.97
N LEU A 226 -19.28 3.82 -18.42
CA LEU A 226 -19.23 4.57 -19.68
C LEU A 226 -19.51 3.66 -20.91
N LEU A 227 -18.96 2.44 -20.90
CA LEU A 227 -19.10 1.50 -22.02
C LEU A 227 -20.44 0.72 -22.02
N ASN A 228 -21.16 0.73 -20.89
CA ASN A 228 -22.42 0.01 -20.72
C ASN A 228 -23.53 0.96 -20.21
N PRO A 229 -23.90 2.00 -20.99
CA PRO A 229 -24.83 3.06 -20.54
C PRO A 229 -26.25 2.54 -20.30
N ASP A 230 -26.63 1.42 -20.89
CA ASP A 230 -27.96 0.81 -20.74
C ASP A 230 -28.06 -0.11 -19.51
N GLU A 231 -26.94 -0.37 -18.82
CA GLU A 231 -26.92 -1.17 -17.60
C GLU A 231 -27.03 -0.28 -16.37
N LYS A 232 -27.48 -0.89 -15.24
CA LYS A 232 -27.42 -0.19 -13.96
C LYS A 232 -25.98 0.13 -13.61
N PRO A 233 -25.61 1.41 -13.34
CA PRO A 233 -24.26 1.75 -12.99
C PRO A 233 -23.74 0.94 -11.79
N LYS A 234 -22.50 0.46 -11.90
CA LYS A 234 -21.77 -0.19 -10.81
C LYS A 234 -21.20 0.87 -9.87
N GLU A 235 -21.19 0.55 -8.59
CA GLU A 235 -20.54 1.35 -7.56
C GLU A 235 -19.09 0.90 -7.39
N THR A 236 -18.18 1.86 -7.20
CA THR A 236 -16.79 1.61 -6.84
C THR A 236 -16.69 0.98 -5.45
N TYR A 237 -15.52 0.41 -5.12
CA TYR A 237 -15.29 -0.12 -3.78
C TYR A 237 -15.34 0.97 -2.70
N VAL A 238 -14.78 2.15 -2.99
CA VAL A 238 -14.84 3.32 -2.09
C VAL A 238 -16.28 3.74 -1.81
N GLU A 239 -17.12 3.86 -2.84
CA GLU A 239 -18.55 4.19 -2.67
C GLU A 239 -19.27 3.18 -1.78
N LYS A 240 -19.04 1.87 -2.01
CA LYS A 240 -19.62 0.81 -1.17
C LYS A 240 -19.19 0.89 0.29
N CYS A 241 -17.91 1.19 0.53
CA CYS A 241 -17.37 1.32 1.89
C CYS A 241 -17.91 2.54 2.62
N LEU A 242 -18.06 3.67 1.92
CA LEU A 242 -18.34 4.97 2.53
C LEU A 242 -19.79 5.44 2.38
N LYS A 243 -20.66 4.66 1.73
CA LYS A 243 -22.07 5.05 1.48
C LYS A 243 -22.86 5.39 2.76
N ASP A 244 -22.58 4.67 3.86
CA ASP A 244 -23.26 4.86 5.14
C ASP A 244 -22.48 5.81 6.07
N SER A 245 -21.44 6.49 5.56
CA SER A 245 -20.67 7.46 6.33
C SER A 245 -21.49 8.69 6.62
N GLU A 246 -21.51 9.10 7.88
CA GLU A 246 -22.18 10.30 8.34
C GLU A 246 -21.14 11.41 8.61
N GLY A 247 -21.46 12.66 8.27
CA GLY A 247 -20.58 13.80 8.47
C GLY A 247 -19.37 13.84 7.51
N PRO A 248 -18.35 14.64 7.82
CA PRO A 248 -17.21 14.83 6.95
C PRO A 248 -16.31 13.57 6.90
N ILE A 249 -15.63 13.41 5.76
CA ILE A 249 -14.58 12.42 5.58
C ILE A 249 -13.23 13.15 5.57
N LEU A 250 -12.33 12.75 6.44
CA LEU A 250 -10.98 13.30 6.56
C LEU A 250 -9.96 12.21 6.28
N ALA A 251 -9.11 12.44 5.27
CA ALA A 251 -8.00 11.55 4.96
C ALA A 251 -6.68 12.17 5.42
N ALA A 252 -5.85 11.39 6.09
CA ALA A 252 -4.50 11.78 6.49
C ALA A 252 -3.49 10.70 6.10
N SER A 253 -2.34 11.15 5.62
CA SER A 253 -1.26 10.30 5.13
C SER A 253 0.05 11.04 5.29
N ASP A 254 1.15 10.31 5.43
CA ASP A 254 2.50 10.87 5.40
C ASP A 254 2.94 11.34 4.01
N TYR A 255 2.22 10.91 2.99
CA TYR A 255 2.50 11.23 1.58
C TYR A 255 1.87 12.57 1.17
N MET A 256 2.20 13.00 -0.04
CA MET A 256 1.59 14.19 -0.64
C MET A 256 0.06 14.05 -0.68
N ARG A 257 -0.63 15.18 -0.52
CA ARG A 257 -2.09 15.24 -0.55
C ARG A 257 -2.72 14.52 -1.76
N ILE A 258 -2.06 14.57 -2.91
CA ILE A 258 -2.53 13.89 -4.13
C ILE A 258 -2.68 12.37 -3.92
N SER A 259 -1.97 11.76 -2.96
CA SER A 259 -2.12 10.33 -2.67
C SER A 259 -3.54 10.02 -2.19
N SER A 260 -4.07 10.76 -1.24
CA SER A 260 -5.44 10.58 -0.75
C SER A 260 -6.48 11.19 -1.69
N ASP A 261 -6.15 12.28 -2.39
CA ASP A 261 -7.06 12.89 -3.37
C ASP A 261 -7.40 11.95 -4.55
N GLN A 262 -6.63 10.87 -4.76
CA GLN A 262 -6.93 9.85 -5.78
C GLN A 262 -8.32 9.23 -5.65
N ILE A 263 -8.83 9.09 -4.44
CA ILE A 263 -10.16 8.50 -4.19
C ILE A 263 -11.27 9.54 -4.02
N ARG A 264 -10.93 10.82 -4.03
CA ARG A 264 -11.88 11.90 -3.81
C ARG A 264 -13.09 11.89 -4.76
N PRO A 265 -12.96 11.57 -6.06
CA PRO A 265 -14.11 11.47 -6.96
C PRO A 265 -15.14 10.42 -6.54
N TYR A 266 -14.73 9.42 -5.75
CA TYR A 266 -15.54 8.28 -5.30
C TYR A 266 -16.10 8.46 -3.89
N THR A 267 -15.87 9.60 -3.27
CA THR A 267 -16.46 9.94 -1.99
C THR A 267 -17.69 10.83 -2.23
N SER A 268 -18.84 10.41 -1.74
CA SER A 268 -20.10 11.10 -1.96
C SER A 268 -20.26 12.44 -1.21
N LYS A 269 -19.19 12.91 -0.53
CA LYS A 269 -19.23 14.10 0.35
C LYS A 269 -17.99 14.96 0.24
#